data_4c3f7e83c4730c29470bcca88f5a0631
#
_entry.id   4c3f7e83c4730c29470bcca88f5a0631
#
_cell.length_a   1.000
_cell.length_b   1.000
_cell.length_c   1.000
_cell.angle_alpha   90.00
_cell.angle_beta   90.00
_cell.angle_gamma   90.00
#
_symmetry.space_group_name_H-M   'P 1'
#
loop_
_entity.id
_entity.type
_entity.pdbx_description
1 polymer ?
#
loop_
_entity_poly.entity_id
_entity_poly.type
_entity_poly.pdbx_seq_one_letter_code
_entity_poly.pdbx_strand_id
1 'polypeptide(L)'
;MKSKKTPQESFAGIPPGRELAEPLRAHRFRLTPQRAAVYRAVCTLGHASPRQIHEMVRQTHPMLSLNTVYAALDTLERVGQILGLTGPEGSLLYEATAPSHHHFHCFSCRRVLDIQEPALDEIPMPAFTRGQFTVTRRRVEFYGYCPRCRRRLESAARSQEAPAPPARRRRASGPGTSPPRRRARRPGTRRR
;
A
#
# COMPACT_ATOMS: atom_id res chain seq x y z
N MET A 1 1.23 -19.58 -20.67
CA MET A 1 0.90 -19.09 -19.32
C MET A 1 -0.34 -18.20 -19.45
N LYS A 2 -1.51 -18.69 -19.03
CA LYS A 2 -2.77 -17.91 -19.10
C LYS A 2 -2.73 -16.84 -18.02
N SER A 3 -2.78 -15.55 -18.38
CA SER A 3 -2.97 -14.42 -17.45
C SER A 3 -4.23 -14.68 -16.63
N LYS A 4 -4.06 -14.93 -15.32
CA LYS A 4 -5.19 -14.97 -14.39
C LYS A 4 -5.71 -13.54 -14.25
N LYS A 5 -6.96 -13.33 -14.63
CA LYS A 5 -7.70 -12.08 -14.42
C LYS A 5 -7.62 -11.67 -12.95
N THR A 6 -7.27 -10.44 -12.69
CA THR A 6 -7.33 -9.84 -11.34
C THR A 6 -8.79 -9.73 -10.89
N PRO A 7 -9.10 -9.82 -9.56
CA PRO A 7 -10.47 -9.67 -9.05
C PRO A 7 -11.16 -8.37 -9.45
N GLN A 8 -10.40 -7.32 -9.76
CA GLN A 8 -10.89 -6.05 -10.30
C GLN A 8 -11.65 -6.20 -11.64
N GLU A 9 -11.34 -7.22 -12.44
CA GLU A 9 -12.04 -7.49 -13.71
C GLU A 9 -13.40 -8.18 -13.52
N SER A 10 -13.66 -8.79 -12.35
CA SER A 10 -14.92 -9.49 -12.06
C SER A 10 -16.06 -8.52 -11.74
N PHE A 11 -15.79 -7.29 -11.35
CA PHE A 11 -16.78 -6.25 -11.05
C PHE A 11 -17.05 -5.29 -12.22
N ALA A 12 -16.33 -5.40 -13.32
CA ALA A 12 -16.41 -4.54 -14.50
C ALA A 12 -17.65 -4.81 -15.39
N GLY A 13 -18.82 -4.96 -14.83
CA GLY A 13 -20.02 -5.20 -15.64
C GLY A 13 -21.35 -5.14 -14.91
N ILE A 14 -21.36 -5.00 -13.60
CA ILE A 14 -22.60 -5.01 -12.81
C ILE A 14 -22.90 -3.60 -12.35
N PRO A 15 -24.04 -2.99 -12.76
CA PRO A 15 -24.43 -1.70 -12.22
C PRO A 15 -24.69 -1.85 -10.72
N PRO A 16 -23.96 -1.15 -9.82
CA PRO A 16 -23.95 -1.37 -8.38
C PRO A 16 -25.26 -0.99 -7.66
N GLY A 17 -26.33 -0.80 -8.38
CA GLY A 17 -27.61 -0.42 -7.83
C GLY A 17 -28.49 -1.60 -7.41
N ARG A 18 -28.52 -2.70 -8.15
CA ARG A 18 -29.38 -3.85 -7.83
C ARG A 18 -28.81 -4.73 -6.73
N GLU A 19 -27.51 -4.97 -6.74
CA GLU A 19 -26.84 -5.80 -5.73
C GLU A 19 -26.88 -5.19 -4.33
N LEU A 20 -26.82 -3.86 -4.21
CA LEU A 20 -26.91 -3.15 -2.93
C LEU A 20 -28.33 -2.99 -2.40
N ALA A 21 -29.33 -2.92 -3.29
CA ALA A 21 -30.69 -2.59 -2.90
C ALA A 21 -31.30 -3.62 -1.95
N GLU A 22 -31.11 -4.91 -2.26
CA GLU A 22 -31.68 -6.01 -1.49
C GLU A 22 -31.05 -6.15 -0.10
N PRO A 23 -29.71 -6.24 0.04
CA PRO A 23 -29.03 -6.28 1.33
C PRO A 23 -29.36 -5.08 2.22
N LEU A 24 -29.36 -3.87 1.65
CA LEU A 24 -29.73 -2.67 2.40
C LEU A 24 -31.18 -2.73 2.90
N ARG A 25 -32.12 -3.16 2.04
CA ARG A 25 -33.55 -3.27 2.40
C ARG A 25 -33.78 -4.32 3.49
N ALA A 26 -33.10 -5.47 3.41
CA ALA A 26 -33.19 -6.53 4.42
C ALA A 26 -32.79 -6.01 5.82
N HIS A 27 -31.86 -5.07 5.87
CA HIS A 27 -31.40 -4.43 7.11
C HIS A 27 -32.10 -3.07 7.40
N ARG A 28 -33.21 -2.76 6.70
CA ARG A 28 -33.99 -1.52 6.85
C ARG A 28 -33.23 -0.25 6.47
N PHE A 29 -32.18 -0.35 5.67
CA PHE A 29 -31.49 0.80 5.11
C PHE A 29 -31.98 1.12 3.70
N ARG A 30 -31.95 2.42 3.35
CA ARG A 30 -32.26 2.88 2.00
C ARG A 30 -30.99 2.93 1.15
N LEU A 31 -31.09 2.53 -0.10
CA LEU A 31 -30.08 2.84 -1.11
C LEU A 31 -30.15 4.34 -1.42
N THR A 32 -29.03 5.04 -1.21
CA THR A 32 -28.91 6.48 -1.57
C THR A 32 -27.82 6.64 -2.62
N PRO A 33 -27.86 7.72 -3.43
CA PRO A 33 -26.80 8.01 -4.40
C PRO A 33 -25.41 8.05 -3.77
N GLN A 34 -25.29 8.59 -2.56
CA GLN A 34 -24.03 8.68 -1.82
C GLN A 34 -23.50 7.29 -1.44
N ARG A 35 -24.36 6.40 -0.89
CA ARG A 35 -23.96 5.00 -0.58
C ARG A 35 -23.53 4.24 -1.81
N ALA A 36 -24.26 4.38 -2.92
CA ALA A 36 -23.88 3.76 -4.19
C ALA A 36 -22.54 4.29 -4.72
N ALA A 37 -22.27 5.59 -4.58
CA ALA A 37 -21.01 6.19 -5.00
C ALA A 37 -19.84 5.70 -4.13
N VAL A 38 -20.01 5.63 -2.80
CA VAL A 38 -19.00 5.10 -1.88
C VAL A 38 -18.70 3.62 -2.18
N TYR A 39 -19.73 2.79 -2.36
CA TYR A 39 -19.53 1.38 -2.71
C TYR A 39 -18.78 1.21 -4.03
N ARG A 40 -19.15 1.95 -5.08
CA ARG A 40 -18.41 1.94 -6.36
C ARG A 40 -16.95 2.31 -6.20
N ALA A 41 -16.66 3.32 -5.37
CA ALA A 41 -15.28 3.72 -5.10
C ALA A 41 -14.50 2.61 -4.40
N VAL A 42 -15.10 1.91 -3.43
CA VAL A 42 -14.48 0.75 -2.78
C VAL A 42 -14.18 -0.35 -3.80
N CYS A 43 -15.16 -0.72 -4.64
CA CYS A 43 -14.97 -1.74 -5.69
C CYS A 43 -13.87 -1.35 -6.69
N THR A 44 -13.77 -0.08 -7.06
CA THR A 44 -12.79 0.40 -8.05
C THR A 44 -11.38 0.44 -7.48
N LEU A 45 -11.24 0.84 -6.21
CA LEU A 45 -9.93 1.00 -5.56
C LEU A 45 -9.39 -0.33 -5.01
N GLY A 46 -10.24 -1.31 -4.78
CA GLY A 46 -9.90 -2.57 -4.11
C GLY A 46 -9.71 -2.35 -2.62
N HIS A 47 -8.48 -2.18 -2.17
CA HIS A 47 -8.15 -1.88 -0.76
C HIS A 47 -7.92 -0.38 -0.59
N ALA A 48 -8.86 0.32 0.03
CA ALA A 48 -8.82 1.77 0.10
C ALA A 48 -9.13 2.32 1.50
N SER A 49 -8.37 3.33 1.90
CA SER A 49 -8.69 4.10 3.10
C SER A 49 -9.91 4.99 2.88
N PRO A 50 -10.62 5.40 3.95
CA PRO A 50 -11.75 6.33 3.84
C PRO A 50 -11.40 7.64 3.13
N ARG A 51 -10.17 8.11 3.26
CA ARG A 51 -9.69 9.32 2.57
C ARG A 51 -9.60 9.11 1.06
N GLN A 52 -9.00 8.00 0.61
CA GLN A 52 -8.91 7.67 -0.81
C GLN A 52 -10.30 7.49 -1.44
N ILE A 53 -11.21 6.83 -0.72
CA ILE A 53 -12.61 6.69 -1.13
C ILE A 53 -13.26 8.06 -1.26
N HIS A 54 -13.09 8.95 -0.29
CA HIS A 54 -13.61 10.31 -0.31
C HIS A 54 -13.07 11.12 -1.50
N GLU A 55 -11.76 11.07 -1.76
CA GLU A 55 -11.12 11.74 -2.89
C GLU A 55 -11.72 11.29 -4.23
N MET A 56 -11.95 10.00 -4.40
CA MET A 56 -12.58 9.45 -5.61
C MET A 56 -14.05 9.90 -5.73
N VAL A 57 -14.82 9.79 -4.66
CA VAL A 57 -16.27 10.15 -4.68
C VAL A 57 -16.46 11.64 -4.93
N ARG A 58 -15.59 12.51 -4.41
CA ARG A 58 -15.67 13.95 -4.65
C ARG A 58 -15.57 14.36 -6.12
N GLN A 59 -15.01 13.55 -6.98
CA GLN A 59 -14.98 13.84 -8.42
C GLN A 59 -16.38 13.92 -9.03
N THR A 60 -17.33 13.17 -8.49
CA THR A 60 -18.73 13.15 -8.95
C THR A 60 -19.71 13.77 -7.97
N HIS A 61 -19.34 13.88 -6.69
CA HIS A 61 -20.14 14.42 -5.59
C HIS A 61 -19.32 15.43 -4.78
N PRO A 62 -19.03 16.63 -5.31
CA PRO A 62 -18.08 17.58 -4.71
C PRO A 62 -18.45 18.01 -3.28
N MET A 63 -19.74 18.05 -2.96
CA MET A 63 -20.25 18.48 -1.64
C MET A 63 -20.30 17.34 -0.60
N LEU A 64 -19.90 16.12 -0.96
CA LEU A 64 -19.95 15.00 -0.03
C LEU A 64 -18.82 15.13 1.01
N SER A 65 -19.19 15.12 2.28
CA SER A 65 -18.22 15.22 3.38
C SER A 65 -17.57 13.87 3.70
N LEU A 66 -16.37 13.91 4.32
CA LEU A 66 -15.71 12.71 4.80
C LEU A 66 -16.56 11.97 5.86
N ASN A 67 -17.30 12.69 6.71
CA ASN A 67 -18.23 12.08 7.67
C ASN A 67 -19.35 11.31 6.97
N THR A 68 -19.84 11.80 5.84
CA THR A 68 -20.84 11.08 5.03
C THR A 68 -20.25 9.80 4.44
N VAL A 69 -18.96 9.80 4.08
CA VAL A 69 -18.24 8.57 3.64
C VAL A 69 -18.18 7.57 4.77
N TYR A 70 -17.78 7.98 5.97
CA TYR A 70 -17.74 7.08 7.14
C TYR A 70 -19.12 6.49 7.46
N ALA A 71 -20.18 7.30 7.45
CA ALA A 71 -21.54 6.82 7.67
C ALA A 71 -22.01 5.83 6.60
N ALA A 72 -21.61 6.03 5.35
CA ALA A 72 -21.91 5.10 4.26
C ALA A 72 -21.12 3.78 4.42
N LEU A 73 -19.82 3.85 4.76
CA LEU A 73 -18.97 2.69 5.02
C LEU A 73 -19.52 1.85 6.18
N ASP A 74 -19.85 2.47 7.32
CA ASP A 74 -20.47 1.78 8.46
C ASP A 74 -21.75 1.04 8.05
N THR A 75 -22.62 1.70 7.28
CA THR A 75 -23.84 1.06 6.78
C THR A 75 -23.56 -0.13 5.85
N LEU A 76 -22.62 0.03 4.90
CA LEU A 76 -22.25 -1.01 3.94
C LEU A 76 -21.57 -2.20 4.62
N GLU A 77 -20.78 -1.96 5.64
CA GLU A 77 -20.14 -2.99 6.45
C GLU A 77 -21.15 -3.79 7.27
N ARG A 78 -22.09 -3.10 7.93
CA ARG A 78 -23.21 -3.74 8.67
C ARG A 78 -24.06 -4.66 7.81
N VAL A 79 -24.26 -4.32 6.55
CA VAL A 79 -25.03 -5.16 5.62
C VAL A 79 -24.14 -6.17 4.88
N GLY A 80 -22.85 -6.28 5.24
CA GLY A 80 -21.92 -7.27 4.71
C GLY A 80 -21.50 -7.05 3.26
N GLN A 81 -21.64 -5.83 2.72
CA GLN A 81 -21.26 -5.52 1.34
C GLN A 81 -19.81 -5.10 1.19
N ILE A 82 -19.22 -4.62 2.26
CA ILE A 82 -17.80 -4.32 2.37
C ILE A 82 -17.24 -4.88 3.67
N LEU A 83 -15.93 -4.91 3.76
CA LEU A 83 -15.19 -5.33 4.94
C LEU A 83 -14.14 -4.30 5.29
N GLY A 84 -14.04 -3.99 6.57
CA GLY A 84 -12.89 -3.33 7.14
C GLY A 84 -11.74 -4.33 7.35
N LEU A 85 -10.53 -3.91 7.00
CA LEU A 85 -9.32 -4.66 7.26
C LEU A 85 -8.23 -3.73 7.80
N THR A 86 -7.36 -4.32 8.63
CA THR A 86 -6.20 -3.60 9.13
C THR A 86 -5.09 -3.68 8.11
N GLY A 87 -4.81 -2.55 7.49
CA GLY A 87 -3.66 -2.41 6.59
C GLY A 87 -2.34 -2.27 7.36
N PRO A 88 -1.23 -2.09 6.63
CA PRO A 88 0.07 -1.82 7.23
C PRO A 88 0.01 -0.64 8.21
N GLU A 89 0.75 -0.75 9.32
CA GLU A 89 0.80 0.26 10.40
C GLU A 89 -0.54 0.52 11.11
N GLY A 90 -1.48 -0.44 11.05
CA GLY A 90 -2.78 -0.29 11.68
C GLY A 90 -3.74 0.64 10.95
N SER A 91 -3.46 0.98 9.70
CA SER A 91 -4.37 1.78 8.88
C SER A 91 -5.66 1.00 8.59
N LEU A 92 -6.80 1.68 8.70
CA LEU A 92 -8.08 1.10 8.32
C LEU A 92 -8.26 1.19 6.80
N LEU A 93 -8.46 0.06 6.16
CA LEU A 93 -8.80 -0.07 4.75
C LEU A 93 -10.15 -0.75 4.61
N TYR A 94 -10.81 -0.52 3.47
CA TYR A 94 -12.06 -1.20 3.11
C TYR A 94 -11.92 -1.88 1.77
N GLU A 95 -12.55 -3.04 1.66
CA GLU A 95 -12.70 -3.80 0.42
C GLU A 95 -14.14 -4.21 0.20
N ALA A 96 -14.55 -4.41 -1.05
CA ALA A 96 -15.85 -5.01 -1.35
C ALA A 96 -15.84 -6.50 -0.96
N THR A 97 -16.96 -6.97 -0.43
CA THR A 97 -17.13 -8.39 -0.14
C THR A 97 -17.09 -9.17 -1.46
N ALA A 98 -16.02 -9.90 -1.67
CA ALA A 98 -15.78 -10.75 -2.83
C ALA A 98 -15.80 -12.24 -2.39
N PRO A 99 -15.76 -13.20 -3.33
CA PRO A 99 -15.45 -14.59 -3.01
C PRO A 99 -14.23 -14.70 -2.11
N SER A 100 -14.13 -15.77 -1.34
CA SER A 100 -13.03 -15.99 -0.40
C SER A 100 -11.69 -15.72 -1.05
N HIS A 101 -10.89 -14.85 -0.45
CA HIS A 101 -9.52 -14.57 -0.85
C HIS A 101 -8.70 -14.22 0.39
N HIS A 102 -7.39 -14.27 0.24
CA HIS A 102 -6.40 -14.05 1.27
C HIS A 102 -5.55 -12.84 0.91
N HIS A 103 -4.76 -12.33 1.84
CA HIS A 103 -3.99 -11.11 1.60
C HIS A 103 -2.50 -11.30 1.83
N PHE A 104 -1.71 -10.56 1.05
CA PHE A 104 -0.30 -10.34 1.28
C PHE A 104 -0.04 -8.85 1.52
N HIS A 105 0.53 -8.52 2.67
CA HIS A 105 0.87 -7.17 3.09
C HIS A 105 2.36 -6.89 2.87
N CYS A 106 2.69 -5.90 2.06
CA CYS A 106 4.08 -5.53 1.81
C CYS A 106 4.58 -4.49 2.82
N PHE A 107 5.59 -4.83 3.62
CA PHE A 107 6.19 -3.92 4.60
C PHE A 107 6.81 -2.66 3.98
N SER A 108 7.33 -2.74 2.74
CA SER A 108 8.05 -1.63 2.12
C SER A 108 7.14 -0.65 1.36
N CYS A 109 6.24 -1.14 0.48
CA CYS A 109 5.37 -0.27 -0.32
C CYS A 109 3.95 -0.17 0.20
N ARG A 110 3.64 -0.83 1.31
CA ARG A 110 2.35 -0.81 2.02
C ARG A 110 1.15 -1.31 1.19
N ARG A 111 1.38 -1.92 0.03
CA ARG A 111 0.28 -2.50 -0.76
C ARG A 111 -0.22 -3.78 -0.10
N VAL A 112 -1.54 -3.94 -0.15
CA VAL A 112 -2.22 -5.20 0.07
C VAL A 112 -2.44 -5.83 -1.30
N LEU A 113 -2.16 -7.12 -1.42
CA LEU A 113 -2.31 -7.90 -2.66
C LEU A 113 -3.21 -9.10 -2.37
N ASP A 114 -4.21 -9.31 -3.22
CA ASP A 114 -5.10 -10.46 -3.11
C ASP A 114 -4.36 -11.75 -3.49
N ILE A 115 -4.59 -12.78 -2.70
CA ILE A 115 -4.12 -14.14 -2.94
C ILE A 115 -5.34 -15.02 -3.13
N GLN A 116 -5.44 -15.63 -4.30
CA GLN A 116 -6.43 -16.65 -4.62
C GLN A 116 -5.70 -18.00 -4.68
N GLU A 117 -5.73 -18.74 -3.57
CA GLU A 117 -5.09 -20.06 -3.44
C GLU A 117 -6.07 -21.01 -2.77
N PRO A 118 -6.70 -21.92 -3.53
CA PRO A 118 -7.70 -22.84 -2.99
C PRO A 118 -7.23 -23.66 -1.78
N ALA A 119 -5.94 -24.01 -1.73
CA ALA A 119 -5.37 -24.74 -0.60
C ALA A 119 -5.48 -24.00 0.73
N LEU A 120 -5.55 -22.67 0.71
CA LEU A 120 -5.76 -21.85 1.90
C LEU A 120 -7.22 -21.88 2.37
N ASP A 121 -8.16 -22.10 1.47
CA ASP A 121 -9.57 -22.30 1.79
C ASP A 121 -9.84 -23.68 2.41
N GLU A 122 -8.95 -24.65 2.18
CA GLU A 122 -9.06 -26.02 2.69
C GLU A 122 -8.41 -26.21 4.08
N ILE A 123 -7.76 -25.18 4.62
CA ILE A 123 -7.15 -25.27 5.98
C ILE A 123 -8.23 -25.68 6.99
N PRO A 124 -8.02 -26.77 7.73
CA PRO A 124 -9.01 -27.27 8.68
C PRO A 124 -9.34 -26.23 9.76
N MET A 125 -10.61 -26.12 10.11
CA MET A 125 -11.03 -25.28 11.23
C MET A 125 -10.45 -25.81 12.55
N PRO A 126 -9.88 -24.94 13.40
CA PRO A 126 -9.37 -25.33 14.71
C PRO A 126 -10.43 -26.03 15.54
N ALA A 127 -10.01 -27.06 16.28
CA ALA A 127 -10.94 -27.91 17.05
C ALA A 127 -11.79 -27.11 18.07
N PHE A 128 -11.25 -26.04 18.65
CA PHE A 128 -11.97 -25.21 19.61
C PHE A 128 -13.17 -24.48 19.03
N THR A 129 -13.21 -24.30 17.70
CA THR A 129 -14.35 -23.62 17.04
C THR A 129 -15.53 -24.56 16.82
N ARG A 130 -15.33 -25.89 16.95
CA ARG A 130 -16.37 -26.88 16.63
C ARG A 130 -17.45 -26.90 17.72
N GLY A 131 -18.70 -26.67 17.30
CA GLY A 131 -19.88 -26.80 18.17
C GLY A 131 -20.19 -25.60 19.09
N GLN A 132 -19.28 -24.64 19.25
CA GLN A 132 -19.48 -23.48 20.12
C GLN A 132 -19.54 -22.16 19.33
N PHE A 133 -18.93 -22.11 18.15
CA PHE A 133 -18.82 -20.90 17.36
C PHE A 133 -19.43 -21.11 15.97
N THR A 134 -20.12 -20.10 15.47
CA THR A 134 -20.51 -20.01 14.06
C THR A 134 -19.45 -19.20 13.33
N VAL A 135 -18.57 -19.85 12.59
CA VAL A 135 -17.56 -19.17 11.79
C VAL A 135 -18.16 -18.81 10.45
N THR A 136 -18.33 -17.53 10.18
CA THR A 136 -18.92 -17.03 8.95
C THR A 136 -17.88 -16.72 7.89
N ARG A 137 -16.62 -16.55 8.29
CA ARG A 137 -15.51 -16.23 7.38
C ARG A 137 -14.17 -16.61 8.01
N ARG A 138 -13.22 -16.93 7.15
CA ARG A 138 -11.80 -17.06 7.50
C ARG A 138 -10.95 -16.34 6.47
N ARG A 139 -9.75 -15.92 6.90
CA ARG A 139 -8.78 -15.26 6.05
C ARG A 139 -7.38 -15.61 6.53
N VAL A 140 -6.47 -15.81 5.59
CA VAL A 140 -5.04 -15.96 5.85
C VAL A 140 -4.34 -14.71 5.38
N GLU A 141 -3.46 -14.16 6.21
CA GLU A 141 -2.70 -12.96 5.91
C GLU A 141 -1.21 -13.27 5.93
N PHE A 142 -0.52 -12.86 4.87
CA PHE A 142 0.92 -12.98 4.74
C PHE A 142 1.57 -11.60 4.81
N TYR A 143 2.69 -11.52 5.49
CA TYR A 143 3.43 -10.27 5.68
C TYR A 143 4.86 -10.44 5.18
N GLY A 144 5.39 -9.46 4.43
CA GLY A 144 6.75 -9.54 3.90
C GLY A 144 7.04 -8.47 2.85
N TYR A 145 7.81 -8.82 1.83
CA TYR A 145 8.19 -7.91 0.74
C TYR A 145 7.68 -8.45 -0.60
N CYS A 146 6.93 -7.64 -1.32
CA CYS A 146 6.50 -8.00 -2.67
C CYS A 146 7.71 -8.14 -3.62
N PRO A 147 7.58 -8.83 -4.77
CA PRO A 147 8.72 -9.07 -5.67
C PRO A 147 9.48 -7.81 -6.09
N ARG A 148 8.77 -6.69 -6.29
CA ARG A 148 9.39 -5.40 -6.62
C ARG A 148 10.24 -4.86 -5.45
N CYS A 149 9.69 -4.89 -4.24
CA CYS A 149 10.39 -4.36 -3.06
C CYS A 149 11.54 -5.27 -2.64
N ARG A 150 11.38 -6.59 -2.74
CA ARG A 150 12.44 -7.55 -2.47
C ARG A 150 13.64 -7.30 -3.38
N ARG A 151 13.44 -7.17 -4.70
CA ARG A 151 14.54 -6.85 -5.64
C ARG A 151 15.25 -5.54 -5.31
N ARG A 152 14.51 -4.50 -4.88
CA ARG A 152 15.13 -3.24 -4.47
C ARG A 152 16.02 -3.40 -3.23
N LEU A 153 15.57 -4.18 -2.25
CA LEU A 153 16.33 -4.44 -1.03
C LEU A 153 17.59 -5.25 -1.32
N GLU A 154 17.48 -6.30 -2.15
CA GLU A 154 18.62 -7.11 -2.59
C GLU A 154 19.65 -6.29 -3.36
N SER A 155 19.21 -5.39 -4.25
CA SER A 155 20.13 -4.51 -4.99
C SER A 155 20.81 -3.49 -4.07
N ALA A 156 20.08 -2.92 -3.10
CA ALA A 156 20.66 -1.99 -2.13
C ALA A 156 21.69 -2.68 -1.23
N ALA A 157 21.42 -3.90 -0.77
CA ALA A 157 22.37 -4.69 0.02
C ALA A 157 23.67 -4.96 -0.76
N ARG A 158 23.57 -5.39 -2.03
CA ARG A 158 24.75 -5.60 -2.89
C ARG A 158 25.55 -4.33 -3.13
N SER A 159 24.93 -3.18 -3.21
CA SER A 159 25.62 -1.89 -3.38
C SER A 159 26.38 -1.46 -2.13
N GLN A 160 25.93 -1.88 -0.95
CA GLN A 160 26.63 -1.62 0.31
C GLN A 160 27.78 -2.59 0.58
N GLU A 161 27.73 -3.78 -0.01
CA GLU A 161 28.75 -4.84 0.12
C GLU A 161 29.88 -4.74 -0.92
N ALA A 162 29.77 -3.78 -1.87
CA ALA A 162 30.83 -3.53 -2.84
C ALA A 162 32.09 -3.02 -2.12
N PRO A 163 33.26 -3.69 -2.26
CA PRO A 163 34.49 -3.27 -1.60
C PRO A 163 34.84 -1.85 -2.03
N ALA A 164 35.29 -1.03 -1.07
CA ALA A 164 35.76 0.32 -1.35
C ALA A 164 36.82 0.26 -2.48
N PRO A 165 36.76 1.15 -3.49
CA PRO A 165 37.73 1.18 -4.56
C PRO A 165 39.11 1.27 -3.94
N PRO A 166 40.12 0.50 -4.45
CA PRO A 166 41.47 0.52 -3.90
C PRO A 166 41.96 1.97 -3.89
N ALA A 167 42.44 2.40 -2.75
CA ALA A 167 42.99 3.75 -2.57
C ALA A 167 43.95 4.04 -3.69
N ARG A 168 43.69 5.05 -4.51
CA ARG A 168 44.59 5.49 -5.58
C ARG A 168 45.95 5.71 -4.91
N ARG A 169 46.95 4.86 -5.21
CA ARG A 169 48.32 5.07 -4.82
C ARG A 169 48.72 6.46 -5.31
N ARG A 170 48.87 7.41 -4.39
CA ARG A 170 49.53 8.69 -4.68
C ARG A 170 50.89 8.36 -5.28
N ARG A 171 51.05 8.69 -6.57
CA ARG A 171 52.40 8.66 -7.19
C ARG A 171 53.28 9.54 -6.31
N ALA A 172 54.27 8.97 -5.72
CA ALA A 172 55.34 9.71 -5.06
C ALA A 172 55.95 10.66 -6.08
N SER A 173 55.64 11.94 -5.95
CA SER A 173 56.34 13.01 -6.67
C SER A 173 57.79 12.95 -6.21
N GLY A 174 58.69 12.66 -7.15
CA GLY A 174 60.13 12.64 -6.90
C GLY A 174 60.65 13.98 -6.36
N PRO A 175 61.89 14.01 -5.84
CA PRO A 175 62.45 15.17 -5.17
C PRO A 175 62.59 16.35 -6.14
N GLY A 176 61.68 17.31 -6.03
CA GLY A 176 61.75 18.56 -6.76
C GLY A 176 62.83 19.47 -6.17
N THR A 177 63.79 19.78 -6.99
CA THR A 177 64.86 20.76 -6.77
C THR A 177 64.27 22.13 -6.36
N SER A 178 64.70 22.59 -5.19
CA SER A 178 64.34 23.92 -4.68
C SER A 178 64.92 25.05 -5.53
N PRO A 179 64.15 26.10 -5.91
CA PRO A 179 64.70 27.25 -6.58
C PRO A 179 65.45 28.18 -5.57
N PRO A 180 66.47 28.96 -6.01
CA PRO A 180 67.32 29.76 -5.13
C PRO A 180 66.54 30.94 -4.51
N ARG A 181 66.82 31.19 -3.25
CA ARG A 181 66.24 32.31 -2.47
C ARG A 181 66.65 33.67 -3.07
N ARG A 182 65.71 34.43 -3.57
CA ARG A 182 65.89 35.90 -3.87
C ARG A 182 65.92 36.68 -2.56
N ARG A 183 67.05 37.43 -2.39
CA ARG A 183 67.28 38.41 -1.32
C ARG A 183 66.17 39.49 -1.34
N ALA A 184 65.51 39.67 -0.22
CA ALA A 184 64.58 40.78 -0.02
C ALA A 184 65.36 42.08 0.09
N ARG A 185 65.02 43.07 -0.74
CA ARG A 185 65.40 44.48 -0.60
C ARG A 185 64.54 45.14 0.48
N ARG A 186 65.16 45.81 1.46
CA ARG A 186 64.49 46.64 2.46
C ARG A 186 63.91 47.90 1.78
N PRO A 187 62.71 48.33 2.11
CA PRO A 187 62.24 49.67 1.77
C PRO A 187 62.68 50.66 2.86
N GLY A 188 63.19 51.77 2.39
CA GLY A 188 63.65 52.88 3.19
C GLY A 188 62.48 53.64 3.79
N THR A 189 62.75 54.18 5.01
CA THR A 189 61.97 55.17 5.71
C THR A 189 61.86 56.46 4.90
N ARG A 190 60.62 57.01 4.81
CA ARG A 190 60.41 58.47 4.63
C ARG A 190 59.35 58.96 5.63
N ARG A 191 59.78 59.89 6.45
CA ARG A 191 58.99 60.76 7.31
C ARG A 191 58.12 61.73 6.45
N ARG A 192 56.98 62.03 6.86
CA ARG A 192 56.29 63.27 7.29
C ARG A 192 54.87 62.88 7.67
#